data_ae767ef9429a66326e12e11dabdc8977
#
_entry.id   ae767ef9429a66326e12e11dabdc8977
#
_cell.length_a   1.000
_cell.length_b   1.000
_cell.length_c   1.000
_cell.angle_alpha   90.00
_cell.angle_beta   90.00
_cell.angle_gamma   90.00
#
_symmetry.space_group_name_H-M   'P 1'
#
loop_
_entity.id
_entity.type
_entity.pdbx_description
1 polymer ?
#
loop_
_entity_poly.entity_id
_entity_poly.type
_entity_poly.pdbx_seq_one_letter_code
_entity_poly.pdbx_strand_id
1 'polypeptide(L)'
;MSQQSKKNQPSNSNISVVGVVYCDTCSTNIFSRHSYFLPGVDVHVQCKFKAESPKTAEQINFSVNRTTDRYGIYKLEVPQVEGVDCVDGSAIESLCQASVISSSSSACDVPGLKTTANEVSVKSKQDNHCIYSLNALSFRPAKRNDILCGN
;
A
#
# COMPACT_ATOMS: atom_id res chain seq x y z
N MET A 1 12.93 29.42 -23.25
CA MET A 1 13.65 28.18 -22.98
C MET A 1 12.82 27.27 -22.13
N SER A 2 12.52 26.13 -22.65
CA SER A 2 11.63 25.17 -22.00
C SER A 2 12.20 24.65 -20.68
N GLN A 3 13.49 24.59 -20.56
CA GLN A 3 14.11 24.07 -19.36
C GLN A 3 13.94 24.97 -18.15
N GLN A 4 13.82 26.27 -18.40
CA GLN A 4 13.63 27.21 -17.32
C GLN A 4 12.24 27.11 -16.71
N SER A 5 11.26 26.77 -17.52
CA SER A 5 9.90 26.63 -16.99
C SER A 5 9.80 25.45 -16.02
N LYS A 6 10.59 24.40 -16.25
CA LYS A 6 10.61 23.30 -15.32
C LYS A 6 11.18 23.66 -13.96
N LYS A 7 12.19 24.53 -13.95
CA LYS A 7 12.80 24.96 -12.69
C LYS A 7 11.88 25.83 -11.86
N ASN A 8 10.94 26.50 -12.52
CA ASN A 8 10.05 27.41 -11.86
C ASN A 8 8.70 26.78 -11.51
N GLN A 9 8.54 25.51 -11.82
CA GLN A 9 7.30 24.82 -11.45
C GLN A 9 7.28 24.57 -9.94
N PRO A 10 6.10 24.71 -9.32
CA PRO A 10 5.98 24.32 -7.93
C PRO A 10 6.33 22.85 -7.75
N SER A 11 6.84 22.54 -6.59
CA SER A 11 7.18 21.17 -6.26
C SER A 11 5.92 20.32 -6.21
N ASN A 12 5.79 19.41 -7.16
CA ASN A 12 4.71 18.44 -7.19
C ASN A 12 5.30 17.07 -6.96
N SER A 13 4.76 16.36 -6.00
CA SER A 13 5.22 15.02 -5.70
C SER A 13 4.21 14.00 -6.16
N ASN A 14 4.72 12.94 -6.78
CA ASN A 14 3.91 11.76 -7.07
C ASN A 14 4.01 10.82 -5.90
N ILE A 15 2.88 10.33 -5.46
CA ILE A 15 2.82 9.43 -4.33
C ILE A 15 2.23 8.12 -4.81
N SER A 16 2.91 7.02 -4.47
CA SER A 16 2.38 5.68 -4.69
C SER A 16 2.33 4.96 -3.36
N VAL A 17 1.21 4.31 -3.10
CA VAL A 17 1.04 3.45 -1.94
C VAL A 17 0.93 2.03 -2.46
N VAL A 18 1.79 1.16 -1.98
CA VAL A 18 1.84 -0.22 -2.49
C VAL A 18 1.77 -1.20 -1.33
N GLY A 19 1.18 -2.34 -1.61
CA GLY A 19 1.15 -3.43 -0.66
C GLY A 19 0.97 -4.75 -1.38
N VAL A 20 1.08 -5.84 -0.64
CA VAL A 20 0.94 -7.17 -1.19
C VAL A 20 -0.08 -7.96 -0.37
N VAL A 21 -0.70 -8.93 -1.04
CA VAL A 21 -1.58 -9.89 -0.39
C VAL A 21 -1.10 -11.28 -0.74
N TYR A 22 -1.01 -12.13 0.26
CA TYR A 22 -0.55 -13.49 0.05
C TYR A 22 -1.46 -14.49 0.75
N CYS A 23 -1.33 -15.75 0.35
CA CYS A 23 -1.98 -16.86 1.03
C CYS A 23 -1.03 -17.42 2.07
N ASP A 24 -1.45 -17.34 3.32
CA ASP A 24 -0.72 -17.92 4.46
C ASP A 24 -1.17 -19.37 4.61
N THR A 25 -0.62 -20.23 3.78
CA THR A 25 -1.06 -21.60 3.63
C THR A 25 -1.01 -22.38 4.94
N CYS A 26 -0.04 -22.07 5.77
CA CYS A 26 0.18 -22.80 7.01
C CYS A 26 -0.27 -22.06 8.27
N SER A 27 -0.94 -20.92 8.08
CA SER A 27 -1.54 -20.12 9.18
C SER A 27 -0.51 -19.72 10.23
N THR A 28 0.64 -19.23 9.77
CA THR A 28 1.72 -18.80 10.64
C THR A 28 1.80 -17.30 10.83
N ASN A 29 0.96 -16.54 10.10
CA ASN A 29 0.95 -15.08 10.07
C ASN A 29 2.23 -14.47 9.52
N ILE A 30 3.02 -15.27 8.79
CA ILE A 30 4.20 -14.80 8.08
C ILE A 30 4.21 -15.40 6.69
N PHE A 31 4.96 -14.79 5.79
CA PHE A 31 5.18 -15.36 4.46
C PHE A 31 6.21 -16.48 4.61
N SER A 32 5.73 -17.71 4.50
CA SER A 32 6.57 -18.90 4.66
C SER A 32 6.87 -19.52 3.31
N ARG A 33 7.64 -20.61 3.32
CA ARG A 33 8.02 -21.31 2.09
C ARG A 33 6.84 -21.84 1.28
N HIS A 34 5.70 -22.06 1.91
CA HIS A 34 4.49 -22.54 1.25
C HIS A 34 3.50 -21.44 0.94
N SER A 35 3.82 -20.22 1.32
CA SER A 35 2.98 -19.08 1.00
C SER A 35 3.15 -18.68 -0.47
N TYR A 36 2.11 -18.07 -1.02
CA TYR A 36 2.17 -17.56 -2.39
C TYR A 36 1.33 -16.30 -2.49
N PHE A 37 1.69 -15.43 -3.43
CA PHE A 37 0.97 -14.19 -3.62
C PHE A 37 -0.36 -14.43 -4.30
N LEU A 38 -1.37 -13.65 -3.90
CA LEU A 38 -2.75 -13.81 -4.37
C LEU A 38 -3.12 -12.73 -5.35
N PRO A 39 -3.37 -13.08 -6.61
CA PRO A 39 -3.94 -12.13 -7.57
C PRO A 39 -5.44 -12.02 -7.38
N GLY A 40 -6.01 -10.92 -7.88
CA GLY A 40 -7.45 -10.75 -7.91
C GLY A 40 -8.11 -10.53 -6.56
N VAL A 41 -7.35 -10.13 -5.55
CA VAL A 41 -7.89 -9.82 -4.23
C VAL A 41 -8.35 -8.37 -4.21
N ASP A 42 -9.55 -8.12 -3.73
CA ASP A 42 -10.04 -6.77 -3.54
C ASP A 42 -9.60 -6.23 -2.20
N VAL A 43 -9.00 -5.04 -2.22
CA VAL A 43 -8.44 -4.37 -1.06
C VAL A 43 -8.99 -2.95 -1.00
N HIS A 44 -9.41 -2.53 0.18
CA HIS A 44 -9.81 -1.15 0.42
C HIS A 44 -8.61 -0.39 0.99
N VAL A 45 -8.23 0.70 0.33
CA VAL A 45 -7.10 1.53 0.73
C VAL A 45 -7.63 2.90 1.14
N GLN A 46 -7.23 3.33 2.31
CA GLN A 46 -7.67 4.58 2.89
C GLN A 46 -6.44 5.35 3.35
N CYS A 47 -6.24 6.53 2.81
CA CYS A 47 -5.07 7.35 3.10
C CYS A 47 -5.46 8.76 3.45
N LYS A 48 -4.68 9.34 4.34
CA LYS A 48 -4.82 10.72 4.75
C LYS A 48 -3.44 11.36 4.65
N PHE A 49 -3.32 12.37 3.81
CA PHE A 49 -2.10 13.13 3.64
C PHE A 49 -2.31 14.55 4.14
N LYS A 50 -1.43 14.99 5.00
CA LYS A 50 -1.49 16.34 5.56
C LYS A 50 -0.19 17.05 5.25
N ALA A 51 -0.28 18.21 4.65
CA ALA A 51 0.88 19.03 4.41
C ALA A 51 1.20 19.82 5.67
N GLU A 52 2.43 19.66 6.18
CA GLU A 52 2.90 20.44 7.31
C GLU A 52 3.43 21.78 6.85
N SER A 53 2.54 22.61 6.35
CA SER A 53 2.91 23.94 5.98
C SER A 53 2.16 24.93 6.87
N PRO A 54 2.84 25.92 7.43
CA PRO A 54 2.13 26.93 8.22
C PRO A 54 1.10 27.69 7.41
N LYS A 55 1.16 27.63 6.09
CA LYS A 55 0.23 28.33 5.23
C LYS A 55 -0.95 27.48 4.77
N THR A 56 -0.82 26.16 4.83
CA THR A 56 -1.89 25.28 4.38
C THR A 56 -2.06 24.14 5.38
N ALA A 57 -3.20 24.08 5.99
CA ALA A 57 -3.58 22.96 6.83
C ALA A 57 -4.42 21.98 6.00
N GLU A 58 -4.20 21.92 4.69
CA GLU A 58 -4.99 21.08 3.82
C GLU A 58 -4.69 19.63 4.04
N GLN A 59 -5.74 18.87 4.18
CA GLN A 59 -5.69 17.45 4.37
C GLN A 59 -6.37 16.79 3.18
N ILE A 60 -5.68 15.85 2.56
CA ILE A 60 -6.20 15.12 1.41
C ILE A 60 -6.52 13.72 1.84
N ASN A 61 -7.76 13.31 1.64
CA ASN A 61 -8.25 11.99 2.00
C ASN A 61 -8.53 11.19 0.74
N PHE A 62 -8.08 9.94 0.75
CA PHE A 62 -8.37 8.98 -0.32
C PHE A 62 -9.01 7.75 0.30
N SER A 63 -10.05 7.26 -0.35
CA SER A 63 -10.71 6.02 0.06
C SER A 63 -11.12 5.32 -1.22
N VAL A 64 -10.38 4.28 -1.58
CA VAL A 64 -10.55 3.60 -2.86
C VAL A 64 -10.40 2.10 -2.70
N ASN A 65 -10.97 1.36 -3.65
CA ASN A 65 -10.77 -0.06 -3.75
C ASN A 65 -9.78 -0.36 -4.86
N ARG A 66 -8.91 -1.33 -4.61
CA ARG A 66 -7.93 -1.80 -5.59
C ARG A 66 -7.92 -3.31 -5.61
N THR A 67 -7.54 -3.86 -6.74
CA THR A 67 -7.47 -5.30 -6.92
C THR A 67 -6.02 -5.68 -7.15
N THR A 68 -5.55 -6.73 -6.51
CA THR A 68 -4.16 -7.17 -6.67
C THR A 68 -3.93 -7.69 -8.08
N ASP A 69 -2.73 -7.45 -8.59
CA ASP A 69 -2.32 -7.94 -9.90
C ASP A 69 -1.86 -9.40 -9.80
N ARG A 70 -1.29 -9.91 -10.88
CA ARG A 70 -0.84 -11.31 -10.93
C ARG A 70 0.27 -11.64 -9.93
N TYR A 71 0.92 -10.63 -9.38
CA TYR A 71 1.95 -10.80 -8.36
C TYR A 71 1.45 -10.54 -6.95
N GLY A 72 0.16 -10.34 -6.78
CA GLY A 72 -0.42 -10.05 -5.49
C GLY A 72 -0.22 -8.62 -5.02
N ILE A 73 0.13 -7.71 -5.92
CA ILE A 73 0.42 -6.32 -5.58
C ILE A 73 -0.79 -5.45 -5.87
N TYR A 74 -1.18 -4.64 -4.90
CA TYR A 74 -2.14 -3.56 -5.11
C TYR A 74 -1.43 -2.23 -4.99
N LYS A 75 -1.93 -1.24 -5.71
CA LYS A 75 -1.26 0.05 -5.82
C LYS A 75 -2.26 1.18 -5.93
N LEU A 76 -2.04 2.21 -5.14
CA LEU A 76 -2.76 3.47 -5.26
C LEU A 76 -1.76 4.52 -5.72
N GLU A 77 -2.03 5.14 -6.87
CA GLU A 77 -1.22 6.25 -7.35
C GLU A 77 -1.99 7.54 -7.13
N VAL A 78 -1.35 8.46 -6.44
CA VAL A 78 -1.88 9.79 -6.20
C VAL A 78 -1.13 10.73 -7.13
N PRO A 79 -1.76 11.19 -8.20
CA PRO A 79 -1.06 12.08 -9.13
C PRO A 79 -0.83 13.43 -8.47
N GLN A 80 0.32 13.94 -8.68
CA GLN A 80 0.79 15.29 -8.37
C GLN A 80 -0.05 16.07 -7.35
N VAL A 81 0.35 15.97 -6.10
CA VAL A 81 -0.26 16.78 -5.06
C VAL A 81 0.52 18.09 -4.98
N GLU A 82 -0.13 19.18 -5.35
CA GLU A 82 0.50 20.49 -5.34
C GLU A 82 0.87 20.89 -3.92
N GLY A 83 2.09 21.39 -3.76
CA GLY A 83 2.57 21.84 -2.46
C GLY A 83 3.04 20.72 -1.54
N VAL A 84 2.99 19.49 -2.01
CA VAL A 84 3.47 18.34 -1.26
C VAL A 84 4.80 17.92 -1.85
N ASP A 85 5.82 17.94 -1.02
CA ASP A 85 7.17 17.58 -1.45
C ASP A 85 7.65 16.37 -0.68
N CYS A 86 8.14 15.40 -1.42
CA CYS A 86 8.61 14.13 -0.92
C CYS A 86 10.05 14.25 -0.41
N VAL A 87 10.26 14.96 0.67
CA VAL A 87 11.59 15.19 1.20
C VAL A 87 11.77 14.49 2.54
N ASP A 88 12.96 13.97 2.79
CA ASP A 88 13.28 13.36 4.07
C ASP A 88 13.08 14.35 5.22
N GLY A 89 12.48 13.89 6.28
CA GLY A 89 12.13 14.75 7.39
C GLY A 89 10.99 15.66 7.08
N SER A 90 10.15 15.25 6.20
CA SER A 90 9.30 16.11 5.43
C SER A 90 8.09 16.68 6.14
N ALA A 91 7.57 17.67 5.46
CA ALA A 91 6.34 18.35 5.73
C ALA A 91 5.07 17.54 5.38
N ILE A 92 5.19 16.26 5.08
CA ILE A 92 4.03 15.42 4.80
C ILE A 92 3.83 14.43 5.92
N GLU A 93 2.69 14.52 6.56
CA GLU A 93 2.26 13.50 7.49
C GLU A 93 1.30 12.57 6.75
N SER A 94 1.62 11.29 6.70
CA SER A 94 0.84 10.33 5.95
C SER A 94 0.38 9.20 6.84
N LEU A 95 -0.90 8.90 6.78
CA LEU A 95 -1.51 7.77 7.46
C LEU A 95 -2.27 6.98 6.40
N CYS A 96 -1.88 5.75 6.19
CA CYS A 96 -2.56 4.87 5.26
C CYS A 96 -2.91 3.55 5.92
N GLN A 97 -4.06 3.02 5.57
CA GLN A 97 -4.50 1.73 6.04
C GLN A 97 -5.14 0.97 4.89
N ALA A 98 -4.84 -0.29 4.79
CA ALA A 98 -5.45 -1.17 3.81
C ALA A 98 -6.14 -2.31 4.51
N SER A 99 -7.27 -2.74 3.96
CA SER A 99 -8.05 -3.84 4.51
C SER A 99 -8.49 -4.74 3.37
N VAL A 100 -8.45 -6.05 3.60
CA VAL A 100 -8.94 -6.99 2.58
C VAL A 100 -10.47 -6.95 2.55
N ILE A 101 -11.01 -7.03 1.33
CA ILE A 101 -12.45 -7.11 1.13
C ILE A 101 -12.84 -8.54 0.82
N SER A 102 -12.24 -9.10 -0.22
CA SER A 102 -12.57 -10.46 -0.64
C SER A 102 -11.42 -11.07 -1.42
N SER A 103 -11.32 -12.39 -1.33
CA SER A 103 -10.36 -13.17 -2.08
C SER A 103 -11.04 -13.73 -3.33
N SER A 104 -10.28 -13.78 -4.43
CA SER A 104 -10.73 -14.44 -5.65
C SER A 104 -10.55 -15.94 -5.62
N SER A 105 -9.83 -16.47 -4.63
CA SER A 105 -9.51 -17.89 -4.53
C SER A 105 -10.33 -18.55 -3.44
N SER A 106 -11.13 -19.53 -3.82
CA SER A 106 -11.89 -20.31 -2.83
C SER A 106 -10.99 -21.20 -1.98
N ALA A 107 -9.76 -21.45 -2.44
CA ALA A 107 -8.79 -22.24 -1.69
C ALA A 107 -8.12 -21.44 -0.58
N CYS A 108 -8.23 -20.13 -0.61
CA CYS A 108 -7.55 -19.24 0.34
C CYS A 108 -8.38 -17.98 0.54
N ASP A 109 -9.47 -18.09 1.30
CA ASP A 109 -10.44 -17.01 1.43
C ASP A 109 -10.80 -16.65 2.86
N VAL A 110 -10.15 -17.22 3.85
CA VAL A 110 -10.36 -16.86 5.24
C VAL A 110 -9.39 -15.72 5.59
N PRO A 111 -9.88 -14.55 6.03
CA PRO A 111 -8.98 -13.46 6.36
C PRO A 111 -7.99 -13.81 7.46
N GLY A 112 -6.71 -13.54 7.22
CA GLY A 112 -5.65 -13.68 8.18
C GLY A 112 -5.23 -12.30 8.70
N LEU A 113 -4.15 -11.76 8.15
CA LEU A 113 -3.75 -10.37 8.40
C LEU A 113 -4.61 -9.48 7.52
N LYS A 114 -5.74 -9.05 8.05
CA LYS A 114 -6.80 -8.44 7.26
C LYS A 114 -6.73 -6.92 7.17
N THR A 115 -5.94 -6.30 8.03
CA THR A 115 -5.84 -4.84 8.08
C THR A 115 -4.42 -4.46 8.46
N THR A 116 -3.85 -3.49 7.72
CA THR A 116 -2.52 -2.97 8.05
C THR A 116 -2.62 -1.98 9.20
N ALA A 117 -1.48 -1.72 9.84
CA ALA A 117 -1.37 -0.59 10.77
C ALA A 117 -1.46 0.72 10.00
N ASN A 118 -1.78 1.81 10.71
CA ASN A 118 -1.86 3.13 10.10
C ASN A 118 -0.51 3.71 9.67
N GLU A 119 0.58 3.16 10.19
CA GLU A 119 1.90 3.67 9.89
C GLU A 119 2.33 3.25 8.49
N VAL A 120 2.91 4.18 7.78
CA VAL A 120 3.48 3.91 6.46
C VAL A 120 4.94 4.31 6.46
N SER A 121 5.72 3.59 5.70
CA SER A 121 7.14 3.86 5.51
C SER A 121 7.41 4.26 4.08
N VAL A 122 8.26 5.24 3.90
CA VAL A 122 8.73 5.59 2.56
C VAL A 122 9.64 4.47 2.10
N LYS A 123 9.20 3.71 1.10
CA LYS A 123 9.96 2.61 0.55
C LYS A 123 11.08 3.11 -0.35
N SER A 124 10.77 4.11 -1.15
CA SER A 124 11.69 4.64 -2.12
C SER A 124 11.32 6.09 -2.39
N LYS A 125 12.34 6.87 -2.71
CA LYS A 125 12.17 8.27 -3.05
C LYS A 125 13.13 8.60 -4.17
N GLN A 126 12.59 9.01 -5.30
CA GLN A 126 13.39 9.33 -6.46
C GLN A 126 12.60 10.28 -7.35
N ASP A 127 13.22 11.37 -7.76
CA ASP A 127 12.63 12.34 -8.69
C ASP A 127 11.23 12.82 -8.27
N ASN A 128 11.11 13.21 -7.00
CA ASN A 128 9.83 13.63 -6.41
C ASN A 128 8.75 12.53 -6.42
N HIS A 129 9.18 11.29 -6.45
CA HIS A 129 8.26 10.17 -6.35
C HIS A 129 8.46 9.47 -5.00
N CYS A 130 7.43 9.50 -4.17
CA CYS A 130 7.42 8.78 -2.89
C CYS A 130 6.65 7.49 -3.02
N ILE A 131 7.29 6.40 -2.71
CA ILE A 131 6.63 5.09 -2.67
C ILE A 131 6.51 4.68 -1.21
N TYR A 132 5.28 4.61 -0.74
CA TYR A 132 4.97 4.14 0.61
C TYR A 132 4.60 2.67 0.56
N SER A 133 5.16 1.91 1.48
CA SER A 133 4.93 0.48 1.57
C SER A 133 4.07 0.17 2.79
N LEU A 134 2.98 -0.54 2.58
CA LEU A 134 2.13 -1.02 3.66
C LEU A 134 2.55 -2.45 4.04
N ASN A 135 2.21 -2.84 5.25
CA ASN A 135 2.45 -4.20 5.70
C ASN A 135 1.63 -5.18 4.86
N ALA A 136 2.14 -6.39 4.72
CA ALA A 136 1.47 -7.40 3.91
C ALA A 136 0.15 -7.81 4.54
N LEU A 137 -0.84 -8.05 3.70
CA LEU A 137 -2.13 -8.62 4.10
C LEU A 137 -2.15 -10.09 3.69
N SER A 138 -3.00 -10.88 4.33
CA SER A 138 -3.07 -12.29 4.00
C SER A 138 -4.47 -12.85 4.17
N PHE A 139 -4.72 -13.88 3.38
CA PHE A 139 -5.79 -14.83 3.60
C PHE A 139 -5.16 -16.17 3.99
N ARG A 140 -5.99 -17.08 4.43
CA ARG A 140 -5.54 -18.44 4.74
C ARG A 140 -6.61 -19.43 4.29
N PRO A 141 -6.23 -20.69 4.09
CA PRO A 141 -7.22 -21.72 3.78
C PRO A 141 -8.15 -21.94 4.96
N ALA A 142 -9.36 -22.37 4.67
CA ALA A 142 -10.31 -22.72 5.73
C ALA A 142 -9.78 -23.86 6.59
N LYS A 143 -8.96 -24.73 5.99
CA LYS A 143 -8.39 -25.86 6.70
C LYS A 143 -6.89 -25.95 6.37
N ARG A 144 -6.07 -25.96 7.41
CA ARG A 144 -4.63 -26.07 7.27
C ARG A 144 -4.26 -27.47 6.73
N ASN A 145 -3.38 -27.51 5.76
CA ASN A 145 -2.89 -28.77 5.21
C ASN A 145 -1.70 -29.26 6.05
N ASP A 146 -1.96 -30.19 6.96
CA ASP A 146 -0.93 -30.66 7.88
C ASP A 146 0.13 -31.49 7.20
N ILE A 147 -0.18 -32.09 6.06
CA ILE A 147 0.82 -32.84 5.28
C ILE A 147 1.85 -31.85 4.71
N LEU A 148 1.38 -30.76 4.15
CA LEU A 148 2.25 -29.74 3.56
C LEU A 148 2.98 -28.93 4.63
N CYS A 149 2.28 -28.56 5.69
CA CYS A 149 2.78 -27.62 6.68
C CYS A 149 3.50 -28.27 7.86
N GLY A 150 3.33 -29.58 8.03
CA GLY A 150 3.84 -30.29 9.18
C GLY A 150 2.99 -30.04 10.42
N ASN A 151 3.33 -30.68 11.47
CA ASN A 151 2.60 -30.53 12.74
C ASN A 151 3.28 -29.56 13.68
#